data_611f724cc2d23a0bf3cf89bf50a1ed9f
#
_entry.id   611f724cc2d23a0bf3cf89bf50a1ed9f
#
_cell.length_a   1.000
_cell.length_b   1.000
_cell.length_c   1.000
_cell.angle_alpha   90.00
_cell.angle_beta   90.00
_cell.angle_gamma   90.00
#
_symmetry.space_group_name_H-M   'P 1'
#
loop_
_entity.id
_entity.type
_entity.pdbx_description
1 polymer ?
#
loop_
_entity_poly.entity_id
_entity_poly.type
_entity_poly.pdbx_seq_one_letter_code
_entity_poly.pdbx_strand_id
1 'polypeptide(L)'
;MRHFHRGMLAVALAFVPAHAQSANPLIAEGKQEYTNIRNFLLKAVEKMPEEDYGFKPTPELQSFGQRVAHMAAQIRTCAIVKGEQKQSDAASKTSKGDLVAALKAALEECDAAWESLTDANATEIIDSGRGKRSRLGALISNTRHDNEVYGTMTVYMRLKGIVPPSSEAH
;
A
#
# COMPACT_ATOMS: atom_id res chain seq x y z
N MET A 1 -76.77 24.57 4.01
CA MET A 1 -75.50 24.29 4.76
C MET A 1 -74.72 23.29 3.95
N ARG A 2 -73.61 23.73 3.38
CA ARG A 2 -72.73 22.87 2.52
C ARG A 2 -71.55 22.49 3.36
N HIS A 3 -71.40 21.22 3.68
CA HIS A 3 -70.21 20.67 4.38
C HIS A 3 -69.10 20.38 3.38
N PHE A 4 -68.04 21.17 3.48
CA PHE A 4 -66.73 20.89 2.77
C PHE A 4 -65.95 19.83 3.54
N HIS A 5 -65.81 18.63 2.94
CA HIS A 5 -64.88 17.62 3.44
C HIS A 5 -63.47 17.93 2.89
N ARG A 6 -62.57 18.32 3.77
CA ARG A 6 -61.14 18.43 3.48
C ARG A 6 -60.53 17.03 3.54
N GLY A 7 -60.28 16.45 2.39
CA GLY A 7 -59.49 15.22 2.29
C GLY A 7 -58.02 15.51 2.58
N MET A 8 -57.50 14.89 3.62
CA MET A 8 -56.07 14.94 3.99
C MET A 8 -55.34 13.89 3.18
N LEU A 9 -54.51 14.32 2.20
CA LEU A 9 -53.67 13.45 1.39
C LEU A 9 -52.40 13.07 2.22
N ALA A 10 -52.33 11.85 2.73
CA ALA A 10 -51.17 11.32 3.39
C ALA A 10 -50.13 10.87 2.34
N VAL A 11 -49.04 11.62 2.21
CA VAL A 11 -47.90 11.21 1.39
C VAL A 11 -47.07 10.20 2.19
N ALA A 12 -47.13 8.93 1.83
CA ALA A 12 -46.26 7.89 2.36
C ALA A 12 -44.88 8.02 1.71
N LEU A 13 -43.88 8.51 2.45
CA LEU A 13 -42.50 8.44 2.07
C LEU A 13 -42.04 6.95 2.13
N ALA A 14 -41.86 6.34 0.97
CA ALA A 14 -41.25 5.03 0.85
C ALA A 14 -39.77 5.15 1.21
N PHE A 15 -39.39 4.61 2.36
CA PHE A 15 -37.97 4.40 2.74
C PHE A 15 -37.44 3.30 1.84
N VAL A 16 -36.64 3.66 0.82
CA VAL A 16 -35.85 2.71 0.05
C VAL A 16 -34.63 2.39 0.92
N PRO A 17 -34.45 1.13 1.38
CA PRO A 17 -33.23 0.79 2.11
C PRO A 17 -32.03 1.01 1.16
N ALA A 18 -31.10 1.87 1.56
CA ALA A 18 -29.81 1.98 0.90
C ALA A 18 -29.15 0.59 1.01
N HIS A 19 -29.12 -0.13 -0.11
CA HIS A 19 -28.31 -1.36 -0.18
C HIS A 19 -26.87 -0.93 0.11
N ALA A 20 -26.33 -1.40 1.21
CA ALA A 20 -24.89 -1.30 1.47
C ALA A 20 -24.19 -1.95 0.25
N GLN A 21 -23.60 -1.11 -0.59
CA GLN A 21 -22.87 -1.55 -1.76
C GLN A 21 -21.76 -2.46 -1.24
N SER A 22 -21.79 -3.74 -1.59
CA SER A 22 -20.71 -4.67 -1.20
C SER A 22 -19.40 -4.09 -1.70
N ALA A 23 -18.39 -4.00 -0.81
CA ALA A 23 -17.08 -3.49 -1.18
C ALA A 23 -16.58 -4.23 -2.43
N ASN A 24 -16.05 -3.48 -3.40
CA ASN A 24 -15.52 -4.06 -4.64
C ASN A 24 -14.48 -5.14 -4.30
N PRO A 25 -14.72 -6.40 -4.66
CA PRO A 25 -13.83 -7.50 -4.27
C PRO A 25 -12.40 -7.29 -4.77
N LEU A 26 -12.21 -6.67 -5.94
CA LEU A 26 -10.86 -6.40 -6.48
C LEU A 26 -10.08 -5.40 -5.64
N ILE A 27 -10.75 -4.39 -5.05
CA ILE A 27 -10.11 -3.45 -4.12
C ILE A 27 -9.78 -4.18 -2.82
N ALA A 28 -10.73 -4.96 -2.28
CA ALA A 28 -10.54 -5.67 -1.02
C ALA A 28 -9.41 -6.71 -1.10
N GLU A 29 -9.40 -7.52 -2.17
CA GLU A 29 -8.37 -8.53 -2.41
C GLU A 29 -6.99 -7.88 -2.63
N GLY A 30 -6.90 -6.86 -3.47
CA GLY A 30 -5.66 -6.14 -3.71
C GLY A 30 -5.10 -5.48 -2.45
N LYS A 31 -5.97 -4.92 -1.60
CA LYS A 31 -5.59 -4.35 -0.30
C LYS A 31 -5.12 -5.43 0.67
N GLN A 32 -5.74 -6.61 0.66
CA GLN A 32 -5.31 -7.74 1.48
C GLN A 32 -3.89 -8.20 1.10
N GLU A 33 -3.60 -8.35 -0.19
CA GLU A 33 -2.26 -8.69 -0.70
C GLU A 33 -1.22 -7.63 -0.30
N TYR A 34 -1.57 -6.35 -0.45
CA TYR A 34 -0.72 -5.26 0.03
C TYR A 34 -0.47 -5.35 1.53
N THR A 35 -1.50 -5.60 2.34
CA THR A 35 -1.37 -5.69 3.80
C THR A 35 -0.42 -6.82 4.20
N ASN A 36 -0.49 -7.96 3.52
CA ASN A 36 0.39 -9.10 3.76
C ASN A 36 1.86 -8.74 3.51
N ILE A 37 2.17 -8.18 2.34
CA ILE A 37 3.55 -7.83 2.01
C ILE A 37 4.09 -6.66 2.85
N ARG A 38 3.25 -5.67 3.14
CA ARG A 38 3.57 -4.57 4.06
C ARG A 38 4.06 -5.09 5.42
N ASN A 39 3.33 -6.05 5.99
CA ASN A 39 3.68 -6.64 7.28
C ASN A 39 4.98 -7.44 7.22
N PHE A 40 5.23 -8.17 6.13
CA PHE A 40 6.49 -8.88 5.93
C PHE A 40 7.66 -7.92 5.78
N LEU A 41 7.51 -6.83 5.05
CA LEU A 41 8.54 -5.80 4.88
C LEU A 41 8.92 -5.17 6.22
N LEU A 42 7.94 -4.74 7.03
CA LEU A 42 8.20 -4.15 8.34
C LEU A 42 8.95 -5.12 9.26
N LYS A 43 8.50 -6.37 9.34
CA LYS A 43 9.18 -7.39 10.15
C LYS A 43 10.60 -7.68 9.63
N ALA A 44 10.80 -7.74 8.31
CA ALA A 44 12.11 -8.03 7.72
C ALA A 44 13.14 -6.94 8.05
N VAL A 45 12.77 -5.66 7.90
CA VAL A 45 13.69 -4.55 8.16
C VAL A 45 13.99 -4.40 9.66
N GLU A 46 13.05 -4.71 10.53
CA GLU A 46 13.28 -4.71 11.97
C GLU A 46 14.16 -5.88 12.41
N LYS A 47 13.98 -7.06 11.81
CA LYS A 47 14.67 -8.29 12.15
C LYS A 47 16.14 -8.31 11.69
N MET A 48 16.45 -7.64 10.58
CA MET A 48 17.84 -7.55 10.07
C MET A 48 18.69 -6.72 11.04
N PRO A 49 19.84 -7.24 11.56
CA PRO A 49 20.75 -6.47 12.41
C PRO A 49 21.31 -5.24 11.68
N GLU A 50 21.64 -4.18 12.42
CA GLU A 50 22.14 -2.93 11.83
C GLU A 50 23.46 -3.14 11.09
N GLU A 51 24.36 -3.93 11.63
CA GLU A 51 25.64 -4.30 11.01
C GLU A 51 25.48 -4.99 9.66
N ASP A 52 24.34 -5.61 9.41
CA ASP A 52 24.04 -6.32 8.17
C ASP A 52 23.30 -5.46 7.12
N TYR A 53 22.98 -4.19 7.42
CA TYR A 53 22.37 -3.28 6.45
C TYR A 53 23.28 -2.97 5.27
N GLY A 54 24.61 -3.02 5.47
CA GLY A 54 25.60 -2.88 4.41
C GLY A 54 25.82 -4.15 3.59
N PHE A 55 25.26 -5.29 3.99
CA PHE A 55 25.52 -6.58 3.35
C PHE A 55 25.02 -6.61 1.90
N LYS A 56 25.88 -7.13 1.02
CA LYS A 56 25.62 -7.43 -0.40
C LYS A 56 25.98 -8.89 -0.68
N PRO A 57 25.10 -9.70 -1.28
CA PRO A 57 25.45 -11.06 -1.70
C PRO A 57 26.59 -11.09 -2.72
N THR A 58 26.62 -10.14 -3.65
CA THR A 58 27.70 -9.89 -4.61
C THR A 58 27.95 -8.40 -4.76
N PRO A 59 29.13 -7.95 -5.23
CA PRO A 59 29.47 -6.53 -5.36
C PRO A 59 28.49 -5.72 -6.25
N GLU A 60 27.91 -6.37 -7.26
CA GLU A 60 27.02 -5.75 -8.26
C GLU A 60 25.61 -5.48 -7.69
N LEU A 61 25.23 -6.19 -6.62
CA LEU A 61 23.92 -6.02 -6.02
C LEU A 61 23.86 -4.82 -5.08
N GLN A 62 22.68 -4.28 -4.92
CA GLN A 62 22.41 -3.30 -3.87
C GLN A 62 22.56 -3.94 -2.49
N SER A 63 22.98 -3.17 -1.48
CA SER A 63 22.98 -3.65 -0.10
C SER A 63 21.54 -3.81 0.42
N PHE A 64 21.38 -4.51 1.55
CA PHE A 64 20.08 -4.64 2.21
C PHE A 64 19.48 -3.25 2.51
N GLY A 65 20.28 -2.32 3.09
CA GLY A 65 19.83 -0.96 3.35
C GLY A 65 19.43 -0.19 2.08
N GLN A 66 20.16 -0.38 0.98
CA GLN A 66 19.77 0.22 -0.31
C GLN A 66 18.47 -0.36 -0.85
N ARG A 67 18.16 -1.63 -0.57
CA ARG A 67 16.83 -2.20 -0.87
C ARG A 67 15.72 -1.56 -0.04
N VAL A 68 15.99 -1.31 1.25
CA VAL A 68 15.04 -0.60 2.11
C VAL A 68 14.80 0.83 1.61
N ALA A 69 15.86 1.56 1.24
CA ALA A 69 15.73 2.90 0.65
C ALA A 69 14.92 2.88 -0.67
N HIS A 70 15.15 1.87 -1.51
CA HIS A 70 14.40 1.68 -2.75
C HIS A 70 12.91 1.46 -2.48
N MET A 71 12.58 0.66 -1.46
CA MET A 71 11.19 0.46 -1.04
C MET A 71 10.54 1.74 -0.50
N ALA A 72 11.28 2.56 0.26
CA ALA A 72 10.77 3.85 0.73
C ALA A 72 10.44 4.83 -0.40
N ALA A 73 11.04 4.68 -1.59
CA ALA A 73 10.75 5.52 -2.75
C ALA A 73 9.32 5.31 -3.32
N GLN A 74 8.61 4.25 -2.93
CA GLN A 74 7.22 3.99 -3.31
C GLN A 74 6.23 5.06 -2.80
N ILE A 75 6.60 5.85 -1.79
CA ILE A 75 5.82 6.99 -1.31
C ILE A 75 5.32 7.86 -2.47
N ARG A 76 6.15 8.02 -3.51
CA ARG A 76 5.78 8.78 -4.71
C ARG A 76 4.59 8.16 -5.44
N THR A 77 4.58 6.86 -5.67
CA THR A 77 3.48 6.18 -6.37
C THR A 77 2.18 6.28 -5.58
N CYS A 78 2.23 6.07 -4.28
CA CYS A 78 1.08 6.13 -3.40
C CYS A 78 0.51 7.55 -3.29
N ALA A 79 1.37 8.58 -3.21
CA ALA A 79 0.96 9.97 -3.24
C ALA A 79 0.25 10.33 -4.57
N ILE A 80 0.82 9.92 -5.72
CA ILE A 80 0.21 10.16 -7.03
C ILE A 80 -1.19 9.54 -7.12
N VAL A 81 -1.42 8.34 -6.57
CA VAL A 81 -2.75 7.71 -6.53
C VAL A 81 -3.75 8.58 -5.78
N LYS A 82 -3.33 9.30 -4.76
CA LYS A 82 -4.16 10.26 -4.01
C LYS A 82 -4.30 11.63 -4.69
N GLY A 83 -3.59 11.87 -5.79
CA GLY A 83 -3.52 13.17 -6.43
C GLY A 83 -2.50 14.12 -5.78
N GLU A 84 -1.59 13.61 -4.97
CA GLU A 84 -0.54 14.35 -4.27
C GLU A 84 0.83 14.10 -4.91
N GLN A 85 1.82 14.91 -4.49
CA GLN A 85 3.21 14.70 -4.87
C GLN A 85 4.08 14.62 -3.62
N LYS A 86 4.73 13.47 -3.45
CA LYS A 86 5.72 13.25 -2.38
C LYS A 86 6.96 12.58 -2.94
N GLN A 87 8.08 12.80 -2.29
CA GLN A 87 9.36 12.19 -2.62
C GLN A 87 10.01 11.65 -1.34
N SER A 88 10.80 10.59 -1.48
CA SER A 88 11.61 10.04 -0.40
C SER A 88 13.04 10.54 -0.51
N ASP A 89 13.63 10.88 0.61
CA ASP A 89 15.06 11.17 0.76
C ASP A 89 15.85 9.94 1.24
N ALA A 90 15.22 8.77 1.31
CA ALA A 90 15.81 7.55 1.86
C ALA A 90 17.10 7.11 1.15
N ALA A 91 17.29 7.49 -0.13
CA ALA A 91 18.50 7.18 -0.88
C ALA A 91 19.79 7.80 -0.29
N SER A 92 19.66 8.89 0.48
CA SER A 92 20.76 9.55 1.19
C SER A 92 21.02 9.00 2.59
N LYS A 93 20.14 8.12 3.11
CA LYS A 93 20.22 7.57 4.46
C LYS A 93 21.04 6.28 4.49
N THR A 94 21.76 6.09 5.59
CA THR A 94 22.62 4.92 5.78
C THR A 94 22.37 4.16 7.08
N SER A 95 21.81 4.82 8.11
CA SER A 95 21.50 4.14 9.38
C SER A 95 20.24 3.30 9.25
N LYS A 96 20.19 2.19 9.96
CA LYS A 96 18.97 1.35 10.05
C LYS A 96 17.76 2.17 10.52
N GLY A 97 17.95 2.98 11.57
CA GLY A 97 16.86 3.77 12.15
C GLY A 97 16.21 4.70 11.13
N ASP A 98 17.03 5.47 10.39
CA ASP A 98 16.53 6.41 9.38
C ASP A 98 15.85 5.70 8.19
N LEU A 99 16.42 4.58 7.75
CA LEU A 99 15.88 3.79 6.64
C LEU A 99 14.55 3.15 7.01
N VAL A 100 14.44 2.59 8.22
CA VAL A 100 13.18 2.02 8.74
C VAL A 100 12.12 3.10 8.90
N ALA A 101 12.48 4.29 9.42
CA ALA A 101 11.55 5.41 9.55
C ALA A 101 11.04 5.87 8.17
N ALA A 102 11.93 5.98 7.18
CA ALA A 102 11.55 6.36 5.82
C ALA A 102 10.63 5.31 5.16
N LEU A 103 10.89 4.02 5.37
CA LEU A 103 10.02 2.96 4.88
C LEU A 103 8.64 2.99 5.56
N LYS A 104 8.58 3.18 6.88
CA LYS A 104 7.31 3.31 7.62
C LYS A 104 6.47 4.45 7.07
N ALA A 105 7.05 5.64 6.88
CA ALA A 105 6.36 6.79 6.31
C ALA A 105 5.83 6.51 4.88
N ALA A 106 6.59 5.78 4.07
CA ALA A 106 6.16 5.38 2.74
C ALA A 106 4.99 4.38 2.77
N LEU A 107 5.02 3.43 3.68
CA LEU A 107 3.94 2.45 3.86
C LEU A 107 2.67 3.11 4.40
N GLU A 108 2.78 4.07 5.35
CA GLU A 108 1.64 4.86 5.82
C GLU A 108 0.97 5.65 4.68
N GLU A 109 1.77 6.22 3.77
CA GLU A 109 1.24 6.88 2.57
C GLU A 109 0.51 5.90 1.66
N CYS A 110 1.03 4.69 1.51
CA CYS A 110 0.39 3.63 0.72
C CYS A 110 -0.88 3.09 1.41
N ASP A 111 -0.89 2.98 2.74
CA ASP A 111 -2.10 2.67 3.52
C ASP A 111 -3.21 3.68 3.19
N ALA A 112 -2.89 4.98 3.25
CA ALA A 112 -3.83 6.05 2.93
C ALA A 112 -4.28 6.02 1.46
N ALA A 113 -3.40 5.63 0.52
CA ALA A 113 -3.75 5.49 -0.88
C ALA A 113 -4.75 4.34 -1.11
N TRP A 114 -4.56 3.19 -0.47
CA TRP A 114 -5.51 2.08 -0.51
C TRP A 114 -6.86 2.45 0.13
N GLU A 115 -6.86 3.19 1.26
CA GLU A 115 -8.09 3.68 1.90
C GLU A 115 -8.86 4.69 1.03
N SER A 116 -8.17 5.43 0.17
CA SER A 116 -8.78 6.42 -0.71
C SER A 116 -9.53 5.82 -1.92
N LEU A 117 -9.35 4.52 -2.20
CA LEU A 117 -10.02 3.86 -3.30
C LEU A 117 -11.50 3.62 -3.01
N THR A 118 -12.31 3.90 -4.01
CA THR A 118 -13.74 3.63 -4.06
C THR A 118 -14.09 3.01 -5.40
N ASP A 119 -15.27 2.40 -5.52
CA ASP A 119 -15.76 1.88 -6.80
C ASP A 119 -15.80 2.96 -7.89
N ALA A 120 -16.09 4.21 -7.49
CA ALA A 120 -16.17 5.32 -8.43
C ALA A 120 -14.81 5.75 -8.99
N ASN A 121 -13.72 5.66 -8.20
CA ASN A 121 -12.41 6.18 -8.60
C ASN A 121 -11.37 5.10 -8.95
N ALA A 122 -11.60 3.84 -8.60
CA ALA A 122 -10.64 2.76 -8.77
C ALA A 122 -10.18 2.58 -10.22
N THR A 123 -11.06 2.82 -11.18
CA THR A 123 -10.79 2.69 -12.63
C THR A 123 -10.36 4.00 -13.29
N GLU A 124 -10.32 5.12 -12.55
CA GLU A 124 -9.84 6.41 -13.07
C GLU A 124 -8.39 6.31 -13.54
N ILE A 125 -8.14 6.75 -14.77
CA ILE A 125 -6.80 6.71 -15.38
C ILE A 125 -5.97 7.90 -14.90
N ILE A 126 -4.84 7.60 -14.31
CA ILE A 126 -3.85 8.57 -13.83
C ILE A 126 -2.50 8.34 -14.52
N ASP A 127 -1.64 9.36 -14.53
CA ASP A 127 -0.22 9.16 -14.83
C ASP A 127 0.51 8.75 -13.55
N SER A 128 0.81 7.46 -13.44
CA SER A 128 1.45 6.88 -12.26
C SER A 128 2.95 7.21 -12.12
N GLY A 129 3.51 8.04 -13.03
CA GLY A 129 4.94 8.28 -13.13
C GLY A 129 5.72 7.14 -13.80
N ARG A 130 5.03 6.06 -14.19
CA ARG A 130 5.54 4.93 -14.98
C ARG A 130 4.59 4.60 -16.14
N GLY A 131 3.83 5.61 -16.60
CA GLY A 131 2.81 5.52 -17.64
C GLY A 131 1.38 5.53 -17.07
N LYS A 132 0.42 5.60 -17.99
CA LYS A 132 -1.00 5.68 -17.66
C LYS A 132 -1.52 4.36 -17.11
N ARG A 133 -2.21 4.41 -15.98
CA ARG A 133 -2.83 3.26 -15.30
C ARG A 133 -4.09 3.70 -14.57
N SER A 134 -4.98 2.76 -14.27
CA SER A 134 -6.02 3.03 -13.27
C SER A 134 -5.42 3.22 -11.88
N ARG A 135 -6.10 3.93 -10.99
CA ARG A 135 -5.66 4.09 -9.58
C ARG A 135 -5.42 2.73 -8.93
N LEU A 136 -6.39 1.80 -9.03
CA LEU A 136 -6.25 0.43 -8.53
C LEU A 136 -5.06 -0.29 -9.20
N GLY A 137 -4.93 -0.19 -10.52
CA GLY A 137 -3.83 -0.81 -11.27
C GLY A 137 -2.45 -0.27 -10.86
N ALA A 138 -2.34 1.01 -10.47
CA ALA A 138 -1.11 1.59 -9.95
C ALA A 138 -0.72 0.96 -8.59
N LEU A 139 -1.68 0.80 -7.67
CA LEU A 139 -1.43 0.17 -6.37
C LEU A 139 -1.14 -1.33 -6.48
N ILE A 140 -1.87 -2.07 -7.31
CA ILE A 140 -1.57 -3.49 -7.58
C ILE A 140 -0.15 -3.64 -8.15
N SER A 141 0.24 -2.77 -9.09
CA SER A 141 1.60 -2.79 -9.66
C SER A 141 2.67 -2.49 -8.61
N ASN A 142 2.38 -1.57 -7.67
CA ASN A 142 3.27 -1.27 -6.55
C ASN A 142 3.39 -2.49 -5.62
N THR A 143 2.28 -3.10 -5.22
CA THR A 143 2.25 -4.31 -4.37
C THR A 143 3.03 -5.46 -5.00
N ARG A 144 2.88 -5.67 -6.32
CA ARG A 144 3.68 -6.67 -7.05
C ARG A 144 5.18 -6.39 -6.97
N HIS A 145 5.57 -5.13 -7.13
CA HIS A 145 6.97 -4.72 -6.98
C HIS A 145 7.48 -4.93 -5.56
N ASP A 146 6.66 -4.65 -4.55
CA ASP A 146 6.98 -4.89 -3.15
C ASP A 146 7.28 -6.38 -2.88
N ASN A 147 6.48 -7.28 -3.46
CA ASN A 147 6.71 -8.73 -3.38
C ASN A 147 8.02 -9.14 -4.06
N GLU A 148 8.36 -8.57 -5.21
CA GLU A 148 9.60 -8.83 -5.94
C GLU A 148 10.83 -8.42 -5.11
N VAL A 149 10.80 -7.21 -4.53
CA VAL A 149 11.91 -6.71 -3.71
C VAL A 149 12.00 -7.51 -2.40
N TYR A 150 10.88 -7.79 -1.74
CA TYR A 150 10.87 -8.61 -0.53
C TYR A 150 11.43 -10.02 -0.80
N GLY A 151 11.03 -10.67 -1.90
CA GLY A 151 11.59 -11.96 -2.30
C GLY A 151 13.11 -11.92 -2.41
N THR A 152 13.65 -10.84 -2.97
CA THR A 152 15.11 -10.63 -3.00
C THR A 152 15.68 -10.46 -1.58
N MET A 153 15.04 -9.64 -0.73
CA MET A 153 15.51 -9.41 0.66
C MET A 153 15.51 -10.70 1.49
N THR A 154 14.60 -11.65 1.22
CA THR A 154 14.59 -12.95 1.92
C THR A 154 15.86 -13.76 1.67
N VAL A 155 16.45 -13.65 0.48
CA VAL A 155 17.74 -14.29 0.17
C VAL A 155 18.85 -13.68 1.03
N TYR A 156 18.91 -12.36 1.17
CA TYR A 156 19.89 -11.66 2.03
C TYR A 156 19.78 -12.14 3.48
N MET A 157 18.56 -12.20 4.00
CA MET A 157 18.28 -12.68 5.37
C MET A 157 18.80 -14.10 5.56
N ARG A 158 18.49 -15.02 4.63
CA ARG A 158 18.92 -16.42 4.71
C ARG A 158 20.44 -16.57 4.66
N LEU A 159 21.14 -15.78 3.84
CA LEU A 159 22.59 -15.75 3.78
C LEU A 159 23.24 -15.26 5.10
N LYS A 160 22.47 -14.52 5.90
CA LYS A 160 22.85 -14.08 7.26
C LYS A 160 22.31 -15.00 8.37
N GLY A 161 21.75 -16.17 8.02
CA GLY A 161 21.18 -17.12 8.99
C GLY A 161 19.84 -16.69 9.61
N ILE A 162 19.18 -15.67 9.04
CA ILE A 162 17.91 -15.13 9.54
C ILE A 162 16.74 -15.76 8.79
N VAL A 163 15.78 -16.33 9.53
CA VAL A 163 14.54 -16.83 8.94
C VAL A 163 13.66 -15.65 8.51
N PRO A 164 13.30 -15.55 7.22
CA PRO A 164 12.41 -14.47 6.74
C PRO A 164 11.02 -14.56 7.36
N PRO A 165 10.33 -13.42 7.59
CA PRO A 165 8.99 -13.37 8.18
C PRO A 165 7.95 -14.26 7.48
N SER A 166 7.99 -14.37 6.15
CA SER A 166 7.09 -15.23 5.37
C SER A 166 7.37 -16.74 5.51
N SER A 167 8.43 -17.12 6.22
CA SER A 167 8.81 -18.52 6.48
C SER A 167 8.80 -18.87 7.97
N GLU A 168 8.31 -17.97 8.82
CA GLU A 168 8.08 -18.27 10.25
C GLU A 168 6.88 -19.21 10.37
N ALA A 169 6.94 -20.15 11.32
CA ALA A 169 5.80 -20.99 11.65
C ALA A 169 4.67 -20.12 12.21
N HIS A 170 3.47 -20.36 11.74
CA HIS A 170 2.22 -19.72 12.21
C HIS A 170 1.63 -20.51 13.36
#